data_274d93d4a725a25208007f92dd837286
#
_entry.id   274d93d4a725a25208007f92dd837286
#
_cell.length_a   1.000
_cell.length_b   1.000
_cell.length_c   1.000
_cell.angle_alpha   90.00
_cell.angle_beta   90.00
_cell.angle_gamma   90.00
#
_symmetry.space_group_name_H-M   'P 1'
#
loop_
_entity.id
_entity.type
_entity.pdbx_description
1 polymer ?
#
loop_
_entity_poly.entity_id
_entity_poly.type
_entity_poly.pdbx_seq_one_letter_code
_entity_poly.pdbx_strand_id
1 'polypeptide(L)'
;MISHTLNVFRLLLLATALAWPAQTVIAQDDADPVAKVVYHADYADPRRFSAMLTSINNMVTFYQNELIDYDVRIVFVAHGIRFLTSDKLKDTPFSSDAALEERRDNLRGRLSALNSVQDVKLELCDITRTGIGLPEDALYKGVELVPSGVVRIADLQARGYAYIKIE
;
A
#
# COMPACT_ATOMS: atom_id res chain seq x y z
N MET A 1 43.97 69.36 -58.48
CA MET A 1 43.43 69.64 -57.16
C MET A 1 42.49 68.49 -56.81
N ILE A 2 43.00 67.64 -55.97
CA ILE A 2 42.48 66.27 -55.84
C ILE A 2 41.80 66.17 -54.48
N SER A 3 40.52 65.82 -54.50
CA SER A 3 39.72 65.57 -53.30
C SER A 3 39.74 64.09 -52.98
N HIS A 4 40.22 63.75 -51.78
CA HIS A 4 40.19 62.37 -51.27
C HIS A 4 38.98 62.25 -50.35
N THR A 5 38.00 61.44 -50.79
CA THR A 5 36.89 60.98 -49.98
C THR A 5 37.27 59.74 -49.23
N LEU A 6 37.30 59.83 -47.90
CA LEU A 6 37.60 58.69 -47.02
C LEU A 6 36.31 57.93 -46.68
N ASN A 7 36.20 56.74 -47.17
CA ASN A 7 35.08 55.83 -46.88
C ASN A 7 35.34 55.16 -45.51
N VAL A 8 34.52 55.48 -44.54
CA VAL A 8 34.53 54.83 -43.25
C VAL A 8 33.50 53.68 -43.29
N PHE A 9 34.02 52.45 -43.42
CA PHE A 9 33.25 51.21 -43.29
C PHE A 9 32.92 51.00 -41.76
N ARG A 10 31.66 51.21 -41.39
CA ARG A 10 31.19 50.80 -40.06
C ARG A 10 30.83 49.29 -40.08
N LEU A 11 31.66 48.50 -39.42
CA LEU A 11 31.34 47.09 -39.14
C LEU A 11 30.31 47.03 -37.99
N LEU A 12 29.07 46.66 -38.34
CA LEU A 12 28.05 46.31 -37.36
C LEU A 12 28.27 44.86 -36.89
N LEU A 13 28.84 44.66 -35.73
CA LEU A 13 28.86 43.36 -35.05
C LEU A 13 27.46 43.07 -34.43
N LEU A 14 26.66 42.21 -35.09
CA LEU A 14 25.46 41.64 -34.51
C LEU A 14 25.90 40.55 -33.51
N ALA A 15 25.81 40.86 -32.23
CA ALA A 15 25.94 39.86 -31.16
C ALA A 15 24.59 39.10 -31.05
N THR A 16 24.49 37.93 -31.67
CA THR A 16 23.37 37.00 -31.45
C THR A 16 23.60 36.29 -30.12
N ALA A 17 22.93 36.75 -29.05
CA ALA A 17 22.85 36.04 -27.79
C ALA A 17 22.00 34.77 -28.00
N LEU A 18 22.64 33.60 -28.10
CA LEU A 18 21.97 32.31 -27.97
C LEU A 18 21.40 32.19 -26.56
N ALA A 19 20.11 32.43 -26.39
CA ALA A 19 19.39 32.05 -25.19
C ALA A 19 19.24 30.52 -25.19
N TRP A 20 20.10 29.82 -24.46
CA TRP A 20 19.89 28.41 -24.15
C TRP A 20 18.70 28.30 -23.20
N PRO A 21 17.67 27.48 -23.55
CA PRO A 21 16.61 27.23 -22.57
C PRO A 21 17.25 26.53 -21.37
N ALA A 22 17.12 27.13 -20.19
CA ALA A 22 17.44 26.48 -18.94
C ALA A 22 16.52 25.24 -18.81
N GLN A 23 17.07 24.06 -19.07
CA GLN A 23 16.40 22.82 -18.74
C GLN A 23 16.32 22.77 -17.23
N THR A 24 15.13 22.94 -16.68
CA THR A 24 14.83 22.60 -15.29
C THR A 24 15.03 21.09 -15.16
N VAL A 25 16.18 20.70 -14.64
CA VAL A 25 16.39 19.34 -14.13
C VAL A 25 15.44 19.22 -12.95
N ILE A 26 14.31 18.54 -13.19
CA ILE A 26 13.48 18.05 -12.09
C ILE A 26 14.39 17.05 -11.37
N ALA A 27 14.87 17.42 -10.19
CA ALA A 27 15.52 16.47 -9.31
C ALA A 27 14.47 15.36 -9.06
N GLN A 28 14.69 14.17 -9.64
CA GLN A 28 14.04 12.97 -9.15
C GLN A 28 14.47 12.84 -7.69
N ASP A 29 13.48 12.80 -6.81
CA ASP A 29 13.71 12.47 -5.41
C ASP A 29 14.29 11.05 -5.42
N ASP A 30 15.57 10.92 -5.21
CA ASP A 30 16.32 9.65 -5.15
C ASP A 30 16.02 8.91 -3.82
N ALA A 31 14.81 9.09 -3.28
CA ALA A 31 14.33 8.25 -2.20
C ALA A 31 14.21 6.82 -2.73
N ASP A 32 14.86 5.88 -2.06
CA ASP A 32 14.77 4.46 -2.39
C ASP A 32 13.31 4.04 -2.58
N PRO A 33 12.99 3.30 -3.64
CA PRO A 33 11.61 2.98 -3.97
C PRO A 33 10.98 2.15 -2.85
N VAL A 34 9.99 2.71 -2.16
CA VAL A 34 9.21 2.00 -1.15
C VAL A 34 8.30 0.98 -1.85
N ALA A 35 8.44 -0.29 -1.51
CA ALA A 35 7.58 -1.35 -2.01
C ALA A 35 6.18 -1.23 -1.36
N LYS A 36 5.16 -0.85 -2.14
CA LYS A 36 3.79 -0.63 -1.67
C LYS A 36 2.89 -1.76 -2.13
N VAL A 37 2.30 -2.50 -1.19
CA VAL A 37 1.46 -3.67 -1.51
C VAL A 37 0.20 -3.67 -0.65
N VAL A 38 -0.96 -3.92 -1.27
CA VAL A 38 -2.22 -4.16 -0.58
C VAL A 38 -2.72 -5.57 -0.88
N TYR A 39 -2.93 -6.35 0.18
CA TYR A 39 -3.61 -7.64 0.14
C TYR A 39 -5.10 -7.46 0.47
N HIS A 40 -5.97 -8.15 -0.27
CA HIS A 40 -7.41 -8.13 -0.06
C HIS A 40 -7.88 -9.44 0.56
N ALA A 41 -8.46 -9.37 1.76
CA ALA A 41 -9.00 -10.51 2.51
C ALA A 41 -10.53 -10.37 2.64
N ASP A 42 -11.30 -11.00 1.74
CA ASP A 42 -12.77 -10.98 1.72
C ASP A 42 -13.43 -12.38 1.79
N TYR A 43 -12.62 -13.41 1.98
CA TYR A 43 -13.02 -14.81 1.93
C TYR A 43 -13.11 -15.45 3.33
N ALA A 44 -13.77 -16.61 3.39
CA ALA A 44 -14.01 -17.35 4.63
C ALA A 44 -13.01 -18.50 4.89
N ASP A 45 -12.32 -19.00 3.85
CA ASP A 45 -11.46 -20.21 3.95
C ASP A 45 -10.19 -19.95 4.78
N PRO A 46 -10.01 -20.65 5.94
CA PRO A 46 -8.84 -20.48 6.79
C PRO A 46 -7.55 -21.02 6.18
N ARG A 47 -7.61 -21.94 5.19
CA ARG A 47 -6.42 -22.41 4.46
C ARG A 47 -5.93 -21.35 3.49
N ARG A 48 -6.85 -20.69 2.81
CA ARG A 48 -6.54 -19.55 1.94
C ARG A 48 -5.95 -18.38 2.76
N PHE A 49 -6.50 -18.10 3.94
CA PHE A 49 -5.94 -17.12 4.85
C PHE A 49 -4.52 -17.51 5.30
N SER A 50 -4.29 -18.78 5.65
CA SER A 50 -2.96 -19.27 6.00
C SER A 50 -1.96 -19.11 4.84
N ALA A 51 -2.37 -19.38 3.60
CA ALA A 51 -1.54 -19.18 2.41
C ALA A 51 -1.18 -17.70 2.22
N MET A 52 -2.14 -16.78 2.42
CA MET A 52 -1.90 -15.35 2.36
C MET A 52 -0.86 -14.92 3.41
N LEU A 53 -1.01 -15.34 4.67
CA LEU A 53 -0.03 -15.02 5.71
C LEU A 53 1.37 -15.53 5.39
N THR A 54 1.49 -16.72 4.76
CA THR A 54 2.77 -17.25 4.29
C THR A 54 3.36 -16.38 3.18
N SER A 55 2.56 -15.99 2.19
CA SER A 55 2.99 -15.15 1.08
C SER A 55 3.47 -13.77 1.56
N ILE A 56 2.74 -13.16 2.50
CA ILE A 56 3.13 -11.87 3.09
C ILE A 56 4.45 -12.00 3.85
N ASN A 57 4.57 -13.04 4.70
CA ASN A 57 5.81 -13.25 5.47
C ASN A 57 7.02 -13.42 4.54
N ASN A 58 6.89 -14.20 3.47
CA ASN A 58 7.97 -14.41 2.50
C ASN A 58 8.34 -13.11 1.80
N MET A 59 7.35 -12.32 1.37
CA MET A 59 7.55 -11.03 0.72
C MET A 59 8.27 -10.04 1.64
N VAL A 60 7.79 -9.87 2.86
CA VAL A 60 8.38 -8.94 3.83
C VAL A 60 9.79 -9.37 4.23
N THR A 61 10.02 -10.68 4.43
CA THR A 61 11.36 -11.21 4.69
C THR A 61 12.33 -10.92 3.53
N PHE A 62 11.85 -11.04 2.28
CA PHE A 62 12.66 -10.67 1.11
C PHE A 62 13.02 -9.18 1.13
N TYR A 63 12.04 -8.28 1.36
CA TYR A 63 12.32 -6.85 1.43
C TYR A 63 13.30 -6.49 2.54
N GLN A 64 13.16 -7.10 3.71
CA GLN A 64 14.08 -6.88 4.83
C GLN A 64 15.51 -7.35 4.50
N ASN A 65 15.67 -8.50 3.85
CA ASN A 65 16.99 -9.02 3.45
C ASN A 65 17.67 -8.16 2.40
N GLU A 66 16.90 -7.56 1.49
CA GLU A 66 17.39 -6.67 0.43
C GLU A 66 17.46 -5.19 0.87
N LEU A 67 17.16 -4.89 2.12
CA LEU A 67 17.11 -3.52 2.67
C LEU A 67 16.17 -2.59 1.88
N ILE A 68 15.07 -3.15 1.36
CA ILE A 68 14.03 -2.41 0.63
C ILE A 68 12.98 -1.93 1.64
N ASP A 69 12.74 -0.63 1.70
CA ASP A 69 11.62 -0.07 2.46
C ASP A 69 10.28 -0.54 1.91
N TYR A 70 9.33 -0.84 2.80
CA TYR A 70 8.02 -1.35 2.38
C TYR A 70 6.86 -0.77 3.19
N ASP A 71 5.71 -0.69 2.55
CA ASP A 71 4.40 -0.47 3.19
C ASP A 71 3.45 -1.56 2.70
N VAL A 72 3.25 -2.59 3.52
CA VAL A 72 2.40 -3.74 3.22
C VAL A 72 1.14 -3.68 4.09
N ARG A 73 -0.03 -3.74 3.45
CA ARG A 73 -1.33 -3.64 4.10
C ARG A 73 -2.21 -4.82 3.76
N ILE A 74 -3.02 -5.24 4.72
CA ILE A 74 -4.10 -6.21 4.52
C ILE A 74 -5.42 -5.48 4.77
N VAL A 75 -6.26 -5.37 3.74
CA VAL A 75 -7.60 -4.80 3.87
C VAL A 75 -8.62 -5.95 3.96
N PHE A 76 -9.27 -6.02 5.11
CA PHE A 76 -10.28 -7.03 5.41
C PHE A 76 -11.68 -6.49 5.12
N VAL A 77 -12.45 -7.26 4.33
CA VAL A 77 -13.81 -6.95 3.93
C VAL A 77 -14.67 -8.19 4.10
N ALA A 78 -15.95 -8.02 4.37
CA ALA A 78 -16.92 -9.13 4.45
C ALA A 78 -16.40 -10.30 5.32
N HIS A 79 -16.26 -11.50 4.76
CA HIS A 79 -15.83 -12.68 5.51
C HIS A 79 -14.43 -12.54 6.15
N GLY A 80 -13.60 -11.60 5.71
CA GLY A 80 -12.29 -11.33 6.29
C GLY A 80 -12.34 -10.95 7.77
N ILE A 81 -13.45 -10.36 8.25
CA ILE A 81 -13.63 -9.96 9.66
C ILE A 81 -13.47 -11.14 10.63
N ARG A 82 -13.84 -12.36 10.21
CA ARG A 82 -13.76 -13.55 11.06
C ARG A 82 -12.33 -13.93 11.49
N PHE A 83 -11.32 -13.42 10.82
CA PHE A 83 -9.91 -13.60 11.15
C PHE A 83 -9.36 -12.54 12.10
N LEU A 84 -10.15 -11.53 12.45
CA LEU A 84 -9.74 -10.38 13.25
C LEU A 84 -10.32 -10.36 14.67
N THR A 85 -11.06 -11.39 15.05
CA THR A 85 -11.71 -11.48 16.35
C THR A 85 -11.71 -12.92 16.88
N SER A 86 -11.82 -13.07 18.20
CA SER A 86 -12.11 -14.36 18.85
C SER A 86 -13.61 -14.65 18.96
N ASP A 87 -14.46 -13.66 18.66
CA ASP A 87 -15.89 -13.87 18.61
C ASP A 87 -16.26 -14.84 17.49
N LYS A 88 -17.19 -15.74 17.76
CA LYS A 88 -17.65 -16.73 16.79
C LYS A 88 -18.60 -16.14 15.76
N LEU A 89 -19.01 -14.87 15.91
CA LEU A 89 -19.92 -14.14 15.03
C LEU A 89 -21.21 -14.91 14.73
N LYS A 90 -21.75 -15.60 15.75
CA LYS A 90 -22.96 -16.42 15.61
C LYS A 90 -24.12 -15.58 15.07
N ASP A 91 -24.99 -16.22 14.30
CA ASP A 91 -26.18 -15.60 13.70
C ASP A 91 -25.87 -14.45 12.73
N THR A 92 -24.61 -14.35 12.25
CA THR A 92 -24.19 -13.42 11.20
C THR A 92 -23.76 -14.18 9.94
N PRO A 93 -23.70 -13.54 8.77
CA PRO A 93 -23.15 -14.15 7.55
C PRO A 93 -21.68 -14.58 7.68
N PHE A 94 -20.98 -14.09 8.69
CA PHE A 94 -19.55 -14.29 8.90
C PHE A 94 -19.23 -15.29 10.03
N SER A 95 -20.22 -16.05 10.50
CA SER A 95 -20.05 -17.05 11.57
C SER A 95 -18.84 -17.94 11.32
N SER A 96 -18.09 -18.21 12.39
CA SER A 96 -16.98 -19.15 12.32
C SER A 96 -17.47 -20.58 12.16
N ASP A 97 -16.70 -21.38 11.48
CA ASP A 97 -16.89 -22.84 11.31
C ASP A 97 -15.81 -23.63 12.03
N ALA A 98 -15.98 -24.95 12.10
CA ALA A 98 -15.04 -25.85 12.76
C ALA A 98 -13.61 -25.76 12.18
N ALA A 99 -13.48 -25.54 10.87
CA ALA A 99 -12.19 -25.43 10.21
C ALA A 99 -11.41 -24.18 10.63
N LEU A 100 -12.13 -23.06 10.88
CA LEU A 100 -11.52 -21.85 11.44
C LEU A 100 -11.19 -22.05 12.92
N GLU A 101 -12.11 -22.61 13.72
CA GLU A 101 -11.88 -22.79 15.16
C GLU A 101 -10.64 -23.66 15.45
N GLU A 102 -10.44 -24.74 14.68
CA GLU A 102 -9.24 -25.58 14.80
C GLU A 102 -7.93 -24.83 14.55
N ARG A 103 -7.95 -23.78 13.71
CA ARG A 103 -6.76 -23.05 13.26
C ARG A 103 -6.62 -21.67 13.87
N ARG A 104 -7.63 -21.19 14.59
CA ARG A 104 -7.76 -19.79 15.04
C ARG A 104 -6.51 -19.28 15.75
N ASP A 105 -6.02 -20.00 16.76
CA ASP A 105 -4.88 -19.54 17.55
C ASP A 105 -3.58 -19.46 16.73
N ASN A 106 -3.35 -20.42 15.85
CA ASN A 106 -2.21 -20.38 14.93
C ASN A 106 -2.29 -19.21 13.98
N LEU A 107 -3.45 -19.01 13.35
CA LEU A 107 -3.67 -17.91 12.39
C LEU A 107 -3.56 -16.54 13.07
N ARG A 108 -4.13 -16.41 14.28
CA ARG A 108 -4.02 -15.20 15.10
C ARG A 108 -2.57 -14.89 15.45
N GLY A 109 -1.82 -15.89 15.91
CA GLY A 109 -0.41 -15.71 16.26
C GLY A 109 0.45 -15.23 15.08
N ARG A 110 0.24 -15.82 13.90
CA ARG A 110 0.93 -15.43 12.67
C ARG A 110 0.54 -14.02 12.21
N LEU A 111 -0.75 -13.69 12.24
CA LEU A 111 -1.24 -12.36 11.92
C LEU A 111 -0.67 -11.30 12.87
N SER A 112 -0.66 -11.59 14.17
CA SER A 112 -0.07 -10.72 15.19
C SER A 112 1.42 -10.50 14.95
N ALA A 113 2.17 -11.54 14.57
CA ALA A 113 3.60 -11.40 14.27
C ALA A 113 3.84 -10.51 13.03
N LEU A 114 3.05 -10.68 11.97
CA LEU A 114 3.12 -9.79 10.80
C LEU A 114 2.89 -8.32 11.19
N ASN A 115 1.90 -8.06 12.04
CA ASN A 115 1.58 -6.69 12.45
C ASN A 115 2.62 -6.10 13.41
N SER A 116 2.96 -6.82 14.52
CA SER A 116 3.75 -6.25 15.61
C SER A 116 5.27 -6.32 15.39
N VAL A 117 5.75 -7.23 14.54
CA VAL A 117 7.19 -7.46 14.31
C VAL A 117 7.60 -6.98 12.91
N GLN A 118 6.74 -7.16 11.92
CA GLN A 118 7.03 -6.88 10.51
C GLN A 118 6.27 -5.65 9.98
N ASP A 119 5.65 -4.87 10.84
CA ASP A 119 4.96 -3.61 10.52
C ASP A 119 3.90 -3.70 9.40
N VAL A 120 3.30 -4.89 9.20
CA VAL A 120 2.18 -5.07 8.26
C VAL A 120 0.92 -4.45 8.85
N LYS A 121 0.29 -3.52 8.14
CA LYS A 121 -0.91 -2.82 8.61
C LYS A 121 -2.15 -3.68 8.39
N LEU A 122 -3.01 -3.75 9.42
CA LEU A 122 -4.27 -4.50 9.39
C LEU A 122 -5.42 -3.50 9.35
N GLU A 123 -6.14 -3.42 8.23
CA GLU A 123 -7.22 -2.47 8.03
C GLU A 123 -8.56 -3.20 7.83
N LEU A 124 -9.56 -2.92 8.67
CA LEU A 124 -10.90 -3.51 8.58
C LEU A 124 -11.92 -2.51 8.07
N CYS A 125 -12.73 -2.94 7.09
CA CYS A 125 -13.90 -2.21 6.63
C CYS A 125 -14.92 -2.01 7.77
N ASP A 126 -15.14 -0.77 8.19
CA ASP A 126 -16.06 -0.45 9.29
C ASP A 126 -17.53 -0.73 8.93
N ILE A 127 -17.90 -0.62 7.64
CA ILE A 127 -19.22 -1.04 7.16
C ILE A 127 -19.47 -2.53 7.45
N THR A 128 -18.44 -3.37 7.29
CA THR A 128 -18.56 -4.81 7.60
C THR A 128 -18.77 -5.04 9.09
N ARG A 129 -18.01 -4.36 9.94
CA ARG A 129 -18.09 -4.46 11.40
C ARG A 129 -19.44 -3.95 11.93
N THR A 130 -19.82 -2.75 11.55
CA THR A 130 -21.08 -2.13 12.01
C THR A 130 -22.32 -2.85 11.50
N GLY A 131 -22.24 -3.42 10.29
CA GLY A 131 -23.32 -4.20 9.69
C GLY A 131 -23.71 -5.45 10.49
N ILE A 132 -22.82 -5.96 11.33
CA ILE A 132 -23.09 -7.10 12.24
C ILE A 132 -23.09 -6.69 13.72
N GLY A 133 -22.93 -5.41 14.01
CA GLY A 133 -22.93 -4.90 15.39
C GLY A 133 -21.73 -5.33 16.24
N LEU A 134 -20.59 -5.71 15.63
CA LEU A 134 -19.39 -6.11 16.39
C LEU A 134 -18.75 -4.87 17.04
N PRO A 135 -18.56 -4.84 18.38
CA PRO A 135 -17.89 -3.73 19.03
C PRO A 135 -16.37 -3.70 18.69
N GLU A 136 -15.77 -2.52 18.74
CA GLU A 136 -14.36 -2.34 18.37
C GLU A 136 -13.40 -3.09 19.29
N ASP A 137 -13.70 -3.15 20.57
CA ASP A 137 -12.91 -3.85 21.58
C ASP A 137 -12.92 -5.38 21.45
N ALA A 138 -13.83 -5.93 20.63
CA ALA A 138 -13.81 -7.34 20.26
C ALA A 138 -12.76 -7.68 19.17
N LEU A 139 -12.16 -6.67 18.54
CA LEU A 139 -11.12 -6.87 17.53
C LEU A 139 -9.76 -7.15 18.15
N TYR A 140 -8.93 -7.88 17.45
CA TYR A 140 -7.55 -8.06 17.85
C TYR A 140 -6.78 -6.74 17.87
N LYS A 141 -5.83 -6.60 18.78
CA LYS A 141 -4.96 -5.43 18.87
C LYS A 141 -4.21 -5.20 17.55
N GLY A 142 -4.11 -3.94 17.14
CA GLY A 142 -3.42 -3.53 15.92
C GLY A 142 -4.30 -3.48 14.67
N VAL A 143 -5.59 -3.82 14.78
CA VAL A 143 -6.56 -3.62 13.70
C VAL A 143 -7.00 -2.16 13.67
N GLU A 144 -6.87 -1.52 12.53
CA GLU A 144 -7.33 -0.16 12.25
C GLU A 144 -8.65 -0.20 11.47
N LEU A 145 -9.57 0.69 11.80
CA LEU A 145 -10.84 0.80 11.08
C LEU A 145 -10.71 1.78 9.91
N VAL A 146 -11.21 1.38 8.75
CA VAL A 146 -11.36 2.25 7.59
C VAL A 146 -12.84 2.37 7.22
N PRO A 147 -13.33 3.57 6.85
CA PRO A 147 -14.77 3.77 6.60
C PRO A 147 -15.35 2.79 5.58
N SER A 148 -14.60 2.47 4.51
CA SER A 148 -14.97 1.48 3.49
C SER A 148 -13.73 0.77 2.97
N GLY A 149 -13.69 -0.56 3.12
CA GLY A 149 -12.55 -1.36 2.64
C GLY A 149 -12.37 -1.31 1.13
N VAL A 150 -13.46 -1.28 0.37
CA VAL A 150 -13.41 -1.20 -1.11
C VAL A 150 -12.86 0.15 -1.56
N VAL A 151 -13.32 1.25 -0.97
CA VAL A 151 -12.80 2.60 -1.24
C VAL A 151 -11.33 2.68 -0.83
N ARG A 152 -10.98 2.08 0.32
CA ARG A 152 -9.59 2.03 0.80
C ARG A 152 -8.66 1.33 -0.18
N ILE A 153 -9.06 0.18 -0.73
CA ILE A 153 -8.28 -0.54 -1.74
C ILE A 153 -8.09 0.33 -3.00
N ALA A 154 -9.17 0.95 -3.49
CA ALA A 154 -9.08 1.83 -4.66
C ALA A 154 -8.14 3.02 -4.44
N ASP A 155 -8.22 3.65 -3.27
CA ASP A 155 -7.36 4.77 -2.86
C ASP A 155 -5.88 4.34 -2.76
N LEU A 156 -5.60 3.17 -2.17
CA LEU A 156 -4.25 2.61 -2.12
C LEU A 156 -3.69 2.34 -3.52
N GLN A 157 -4.47 1.75 -4.42
CA GLN A 157 -4.05 1.53 -5.81
C GLN A 157 -3.75 2.86 -6.53
N ALA A 158 -4.58 3.88 -6.32
CA ALA A 158 -4.33 5.22 -6.87
C ALA A 158 -3.03 5.86 -6.34
N ARG A 159 -2.56 5.42 -5.17
CA ARG A 159 -1.27 5.83 -4.56
C ARG A 159 -0.09 4.90 -4.91
N GLY A 160 -0.27 4.03 -5.89
CA GLY A 160 0.78 3.15 -6.43
C GLY A 160 0.97 1.83 -5.68
N TYR A 161 0.00 1.38 -4.85
CA TYR A 161 0.07 0.05 -4.25
C TYR A 161 -0.24 -1.03 -5.26
N ALA A 162 0.61 -2.04 -5.35
CA ALA A 162 0.30 -3.26 -6.07
C ALA A 162 -0.80 -4.03 -5.33
N TYR A 163 -1.87 -4.40 -6.05
CA TYR A 163 -2.97 -5.19 -5.49
C TYR A 163 -2.70 -6.68 -5.64
N ILE A 164 -2.79 -7.41 -4.53
CA ILE A 164 -2.64 -8.87 -4.50
C ILE A 164 -3.85 -9.51 -3.81
N LYS A 165 -4.38 -10.54 -4.44
CA LYS A 165 -5.42 -11.40 -3.89
C LYS A 165 -4.97 -12.86 -4.01
N ILE A 166 -4.99 -13.59 -2.91
CA ILE A 166 -4.66 -15.02 -2.89
C ILE A 166 -5.94 -15.81 -3.15
N GLU A 167 -5.95 -16.63 -4.17
CA GLU A 167 -7.09 -17.45 -4.62
C GLU A 167 -6.92 -18.92 -4.22
#